data_688edc018ebb62154280249b4338c69f
#
_entry.id   688edc018ebb62154280249b4338c69f
#
_cell.length_a   1.000
_cell.length_b   1.000
_cell.length_c   1.000
_cell.angle_alpha   90.00
_cell.angle_beta   90.00
_cell.angle_gamma   90.00
#
_symmetry.space_group_name_H-M   'P 1'
#
loop_
_entity.id
_entity.type
_entity.pdbx_description
1 polymer ?
#
loop_
_entity_poly.entity_id
_entity_poly.type
_entity_poly.pdbx_seq_one_letter_code
_entity_poly.pdbx_strand_id
1 'polypeptide(L)'
;MENRKEEFLKIVCQSYLIVILAVLPLYYIPWNGYYKLGDTKYYLYRNVSLLCQGIALLALCVFAVSSRWTGEHRIFARSLAEVVKKSVDKCRTHAVTTAVCLYGICALLSAICSPYGSIAWNGEREWYMGAVTICLMIGGFLLTAKYGGSCKTAIWLGEAAFVAVTLIGLLQKLGYDPLGLLKGYVVGDWEFTHMLTTLGNSNWLSGYYSVMFPFSMTLFHRAVEAGKKGPTLLAGTCNMLAMMLLLLQGSDSGV
;
A
#
# COMPACT_ATOMS: atom_id res chain seq x y z
N MET A 1 -3.28 12.14 27.87
CA MET A 1 -3.46 12.79 26.54
C MET A 1 -2.70 12.00 25.47
N GLU A 2 -1.48 11.56 25.74
CA GLU A 2 -0.64 10.79 24.80
C GLU A 2 -1.28 9.45 24.37
N ASN A 3 -1.89 8.70 25.28
CA ASN A 3 -2.60 7.45 24.93
C ASN A 3 -3.75 7.68 23.93
N ARG A 4 -4.54 8.76 24.09
CA ARG A 4 -5.62 9.07 23.15
C ARG A 4 -5.12 9.41 21.75
N LYS A 5 -3.97 10.11 21.67
CA LYS A 5 -3.29 10.42 20.41
C LYS A 5 -2.85 9.13 19.69
N GLU A 6 -2.21 8.22 20.42
CA GLU A 6 -1.73 6.97 19.84
C GLU A 6 -2.90 6.08 19.38
N GLU A 7 -3.97 5.97 20.16
CA GLU A 7 -5.16 5.22 19.77
C GLU A 7 -5.81 5.78 18.51
N PHE A 8 -5.95 7.12 18.45
CA PHE A 8 -6.51 7.78 17.26
C PHE A 8 -5.67 7.51 16.01
N LEU A 9 -4.34 7.66 16.10
CA LEU A 9 -3.45 7.42 14.97
C LEU A 9 -3.40 5.94 14.55
N LYS A 10 -3.58 5.00 15.49
CA LYS A 10 -3.75 3.58 15.18
C LYS A 10 -5.03 3.32 14.38
N ILE A 11 -6.15 3.97 14.76
CA ILE A 11 -7.41 3.86 14.01
C ILE A 11 -7.25 4.41 12.58
N VAL A 12 -6.64 5.57 12.42
CA VAL A 12 -6.36 6.17 11.09
C VAL A 12 -5.49 5.24 10.26
N CYS A 13 -4.42 4.68 10.85
CA CYS A 13 -3.53 3.73 10.18
C CYS A 13 -4.28 2.45 9.79
N GLN A 14 -5.10 1.90 10.66
CA GLN A 14 -5.89 0.70 10.38
C GLN A 14 -6.88 0.94 9.25
N SER A 15 -7.59 2.08 9.25
CA SER A 15 -8.52 2.45 8.17
C SER A 15 -7.79 2.61 6.84
N TYR A 16 -6.64 3.28 6.84
CA TYR A 16 -5.77 3.41 5.67
C TYR A 16 -5.36 2.05 5.12
N LEU A 17 -4.84 1.16 5.98
CA LEU A 17 -4.38 -0.16 5.58
C LEU A 17 -5.52 -1.06 5.10
N ILE A 18 -6.74 -0.97 5.66
CA ILE A 18 -7.90 -1.70 5.16
C ILE A 18 -8.17 -1.30 3.70
N VAL A 19 -8.17 -0.01 3.40
CA VAL A 19 -8.42 0.44 2.04
C VAL A 19 -7.30 0.01 1.09
N ILE A 20 -6.04 0.18 1.48
CA ILE A 20 -4.90 -0.15 0.60
C ILE A 20 -4.73 -1.65 0.38
N LEU A 21 -4.89 -2.47 1.41
CA LEU A 21 -4.64 -3.92 1.33
C LEU A 21 -5.86 -4.73 0.89
N ALA A 22 -7.07 -4.27 1.23
CA ALA A 22 -8.28 -5.05 0.95
C ALA A 22 -9.16 -4.41 -0.14
N VAL A 23 -9.45 -3.11 -0.05
CA VAL A 23 -10.38 -2.48 -1.00
C VAL A 23 -9.71 -2.20 -2.33
N LEU A 24 -8.53 -1.59 -2.33
CA LEU A 24 -7.84 -1.15 -3.56
C LEU A 24 -7.54 -2.30 -4.55
N PRO A 25 -7.06 -3.48 -4.14
CA PRO A 25 -6.85 -4.59 -5.06
C PRO A 25 -8.13 -5.06 -5.74
N LEU A 26 -9.25 -5.06 -5.01
CA LEU A 26 -10.55 -5.53 -5.50
C LEU A 26 -11.38 -4.43 -6.17
N TYR A 27 -10.99 -3.16 -6.05
CA TYR A 27 -11.76 -2.03 -6.54
C TYR A 27 -11.84 -2.00 -8.06
N TYR A 28 -13.05 -1.95 -8.61
CA TYR A 28 -13.34 -1.75 -10.02
C TYR A 28 -14.72 -1.09 -10.18
N ILE A 29 -14.99 -0.55 -11.37
CA ILE A 29 -16.29 0.01 -11.70
C ILE A 29 -17.01 -0.96 -12.63
N PRO A 30 -18.12 -1.59 -12.20
CA PRO A 30 -18.74 -2.72 -12.91
C PRO A 30 -19.16 -2.43 -14.37
N TRP A 31 -19.54 -1.18 -14.66
CA TRP A 31 -19.97 -0.79 -16.02
C TRP A 31 -18.83 -0.34 -16.93
N ASN A 32 -17.63 -0.14 -16.40
CA ASN A 32 -16.46 0.26 -17.16
C ASN A 32 -15.52 -0.90 -17.53
N GLY A 33 -15.66 -2.04 -16.87
CA GLY A 33 -14.72 -3.16 -17.05
C GLY A 33 -13.28 -2.71 -16.81
N TYR A 34 -12.39 -3.02 -17.75
CA TYR A 34 -10.99 -2.59 -17.69
C TYR A 34 -10.75 -1.15 -18.15
N TYR A 35 -11.75 -0.48 -18.73
CA TYR A 35 -11.59 0.89 -19.20
C TYR A 35 -11.29 1.83 -18.03
N LYS A 36 -10.17 2.53 -18.10
CA LYS A 36 -9.68 3.46 -17.07
C LYS A 36 -9.54 2.83 -15.67
N LEU A 37 -9.34 1.52 -15.57
CA LEU A 37 -9.19 0.84 -14.27
C LEU A 37 -7.99 1.39 -13.48
N GLY A 38 -6.85 1.64 -14.15
CA GLY A 38 -5.67 2.25 -13.54
C GLY A 38 -5.96 3.63 -12.97
N ASP A 39 -6.64 4.50 -13.74
CA ASP A 39 -7.04 5.84 -13.33
C ASP A 39 -7.92 5.79 -12.06
N THR A 40 -8.94 4.94 -12.05
CA THR A 40 -9.88 4.84 -10.91
C THR A 40 -9.20 4.33 -9.65
N LYS A 41 -8.33 3.34 -9.76
CA LYS A 41 -7.51 2.85 -8.64
C LYS A 41 -6.54 3.90 -8.12
N TYR A 42 -5.88 4.62 -9.02
CA TYR A 42 -4.99 5.71 -8.64
C TYR A 42 -5.72 6.81 -7.88
N TYR A 43 -6.88 7.27 -8.38
CA TYR A 43 -7.65 8.30 -7.68
C TYR A 43 -8.16 7.83 -6.33
N LEU A 44 -8.59 6.57 -6.19
CA LEU A 44 -8.93 6.01 -4.89
C LEU A 44 -7.72 6.03 -3.94
N TYR A 45 -6.57 5.51 -4.39
CA TYR A 45 -5.33 5.52 -3.63
C TYR A 45 -4.94 6.93 -3.19
N ARG A 46 -4.89 7.87 -4.13
CA ARG A 46 -4.50 9.26 -3.89
C ARG A 46 -5.42 9.92 -2.86
N ASN A 47 -6.73 9.82 -3.06
CA ASN A 47 -7.70 10.51 -2.21
C ASN A 47 -7.71 9.94 -0.78
N VAL A 48 -7.64 8.62 -0.63
CA VAL A 48 -7.55 7.97 0.68
C VAL A 48 -6.22 8.30 1.36
N SER A 49 -5.11 8.30 0.62
CA SER A 49 -3.80 8.66 1.17
C SER A 49 -3.78 10.12 1.64
N LEU A 50 -4.28 11.06 0.84
CA LEU A 50 -4.40 12.46 1.22
C LEU A 50 -5.28 12.64 2.46
N LEU A 51 -6.43 11.98 2.50
CA LEU A 51 -7.36 12.06 3.63
C LEU A 51 -6.72 11.51 4.92
N CYS A 52 -6.26 10.27 4.91
CA CYS A 52 -5.72 9.64 6.11
C CYS A 52 -4.42 10.30 6.60
N GLN A 53 -3.51 10.64 5.68
CA GLN A 53 -2.27 11.33 6.04
C GLN A 53 -2.53 12.77 6.48
N GLY A 54 -3.47 13.48 5.83
CA GLY A 54 -3.90 14.81 6.23
C GLY A 54 -4.50 14.82 7.64
N ILE A 55 -5.40 13.87 7.94
CA ILE A 55 -5.97 13.69 9.29
C ILE A 55 -4.87 13.39 10.31
N ALA A 56 -3.92 12.49 9.97
CA ALA A 56 -2.81 12.16 10.86
C ALA A 56 -1.90 13.37 11.14
N LEU A 57 -1.56 14.16 10.13
CA LEU A 57 -0.77 15.38 10.26
C LEU A 57 -1.53 16.43 11.10
N LEU A 58 -2.82 16.65 10.82
CA LEU A 58 -3.65 17.57 11.58
C LEU A 58 -3.70 17.18 13.06
N ALA A 59 -3.93 15.90 13.36
CA ALA A 59 -3.92 15.38 14.72
C ALA A 59 -2.56 15.63 15.39
N LEU A 60 -1.45 15.36 14.71
CA LEU A 60 -0.11 15.63 15.22
C LEU A 60 0.09 17.12 15.55
N CYS A 61 -0.37 18.02 14.69
CA CYS A 61 -0.30 19.46 14.91
C CYS A 61 -1.15 19.89 16.12
N VAL A 62 -2.41 19.43 16.21
CA VAL A 62 -3.29 19.74 17.33
C VAL A 62 -2.72 19.26 18.66
N PHE A 63 -2.21 18.02 18.70
CA PHE A 63 -1.57 17.48 19.90
C PHE A 63 -0.27 18.22 20.27
N ALA A 64 0.52 18.66 19.27
CA ALA A 64 1.73 19.44 19.52
C ALA A 64 1.42 20.84 20.08
N VAL A 65 0.39 21.50 19.57
CA VAL A 65 -0.08 22.81 20.09
C VAL A 65 -0.65 22.64 21.49
N SER A 66 -1.49 21.63 21.72
CA SER A 66 -2.09 21.37 23.03
C SER A 66 -1.04 21.06 24.10
N SER A 67 0.01 20.29 23.77
CA SER A 67 1.12 20.01 24.71
C SER A 67 1.94 21.26 25.06
N ARG A 68 2.03 22.23 24.14
CA ARG A 68 2.66 23.52 24.43
C ARG A 68 1.85 24.37 25.41
N TRP A 69 0.54 24.31 25.35
CA TRP A 69 -0.34 25.11 26.23
C TRP A 69 -0.41 24.56 27.67
N THR A 70 -0.15 23.29 27.87
CA THR A 70 -0.14 22.64 29.20
C THR A 70 1.19 22.78 29.97
N GLY A 71 2.13 23.62 29.52
CA GLY A 71 3.30 24.04 30.30
C GLY A 71 4.46 23.04 30.40
N GLU A 72 4.48 21.98 29.63
CA GLU A 72 5.65 21.07 29.50
C GLU A 72 6.80 21.68 28.67
N HIS A 73 7.00 22.99 28.83
CA HIS A 73 8.00 23.77 28.12
C HIS A 73 9.40 23.69 28.74
N ARG A 74 10.05 22.54 28.74
CA ARG A 74 11.49 22.47 29.10
C ARG A 74 12.41 21.87 28.03
N ILE A 75 12.06 21.96 26.73
CA ILE A 75 12.87 21.30 25.69
C ILE A 75 13.30 22.25 24.55
N PHE A 76 13.28 23.55 24.72
CA PHE A 76 13.68 24.43 23.61
C PHE A 76 15.12 25.04 23.72
N ALA A 77 15.89 24.68 24.74
CA ALA A 77 17.26 25.17 24.92
C ALA A 77 18.30 24.04 24.87
N ARG A 78 18.13 23.07 23.96
CA ARG A 78 19.22 22.15 23.66
C ARG A 78 20.10 22.76 22.55
N SER A 79 21.40 22.79 22.78
CA SER A 79 22.40 23.19 21.81
C SER A 79 22.16 22.54 20.45
N LEU A 80 22.31 23.28 19.37
CA LEU A 80 22.16 22.79 17.98
C LEU A 80 22.97 21.50 17.76
N ALA A 81 24.14 21.40 18.42
CA ALA A 81 25.00 20.22 18.39
C ALA A 81 24.36 18.97 19.02
N GLU A 82 23.56 19.10 20.11
CA GLU A 82 22.82 17.97 20.71
C GLU A 82 21.67 17.52 19.83
N VAL A 83 20.98 18.46 19.17
CA VAL A 83 19.90 18.15 18.22
C VAL A 83 20.48 17.40 17.02
N VAL A 84 21.59 17.88 16.45
CA VAL A 84 22.27 17.20 15.33
C VAL A 84 22.76 15.82 15.73
N LYS A 85 23.44 15.69 16.89
CA LYS A 85 23.93 14.40 17.40
C LYS A 85 22.78 13.41 17.61
N LYS A 86 21.69 13.85 18.25
CA LYS A 86 20.50 13.01 18.48
C LYS A 86 19.82 12.62 17.17
N SER A 87 19.83 13.51 16.16
CA SER A 87 19.30 13.20 14.83
C SER A 87 20.17 12.18 14.11
N VAL A 88 21.50 12.31 14.16
CA VAL A 88 22.44 11.34 13.56
C VAL A 88 22.32 9.98 14.22
N ASP A 89 22.27 9.91 15.57
CA ASP A 89 22.08 8.64 16.30
C ASP A 89 20.74 7.99 15.96
N LYS A 90 19.68 8.80 15.80
CA LYS A 90 18.36 8.33 15.37
C LYS A 90 18.36 7.83 13.92
N CYS A 91 19.07 8.50 13.02
CA CYS A 91 19.27 8.05 11.63
C CYS A 91 19.99 6.71 11.58
N ARG A 92 20.99 6.51 12.45
CA ARG A 92 21.74 5.24 12.52
C ARG A 92 20.89 4.08 13.03
N THR A 93 20.01 4.33 14.01
CA THR A 93 19.10 3.30 14.56
C THR A 93 17.88 3.00 13.66
N HIS A 94 17.53 3.93 12.76
CA HIS A 94 16.39 3.81 11.85
C HIS A 94 16.81 3.97 10.38
N ALA A 95 17.84 3.25 9.95
CA ALA A 95 18.45 3.38 8.63
C ALA A 95 17.44 3.33 7.47
N VAL A 96 16.45 2.41 7.53
CA VAL A 96 15.41 2.29 6.48
C VAL A 96 14.54 3.55 6.42
N THR A 97 14.07 4.04 7.57
CA THR A 97 13.26 5.27 7.62
C THR A 97 14.01 6.47 7.07
N THR A 98 15.30 6.57 7.41
CA THR A 98 16.19 7.64 6.93
C THR A 98 16.37 7.55 5.41
N ALA A 99 16.65 6.35 4.88
CA ALA A 99 16.79 6.13 3.45
C ALA A 99 15.52 6.51 2.67
N VAL A 100 14.35 6.13 3.19
CA VAL A 100 13.04 6.48 2.59
C VAL A 100 12.81 8.00 2.61
N CYS A 101 13.15 8.70 3.70
CA CYS A 101 13.03 10.15 3.78
C CYS A 101 13.99 10.85 2.82
N LEU A 102 15.24 10.38 2.71
CA LEU A 102 16.22 10.91 1.76
C LEU A 102 15.76 10.70 0.32
N TYR A 103 15.23 9.53 0.00
CA TYR A 103 14.63 9.29 -1.31
C TYR A 103 13.52 10.29 -1.63
N GLY A 104 12.64 10.59 -0.67
CA GLY A 104 11.59 11.60 -0.83
C GLY A 104 12.15 13.01 -1.09
N ILE A 105 13.19 13.40 -0.36
CA ILE A 105 13.86 14.70 -0.58
C ILE A 105 14.45 14.75 -2.00
N CYS A 106 15.14 13.69 -2.43
CA CYS A 106 15.69 13.62 -3.78
C CYS A 106 14.61 13.70 -4.85
N ALA A 107 13.47 13.00 -4.66
CA ALA A 107 12.33 13.03 -5.57
C ALA A 107 11.72 14.43 -5.68
N LEU A 108 11.56 15.13 -4.54
CA LEU A 108 11.06 16.51 -4.52
C LEU A 108 12.03 17.48 -5.20
N LEU A 109 13.32 17.39 -4.90
CA LEU A 109 14.34 18.22 -5.55
C LEU A 109 14.37 17.98 -7.07
N SER A 110 14.30 16.71 -7.49
CA SER A 110 14.22 16.35 -8.90
C SER A 110 12.99 16.97 -9.57
N ALA A 111 11.83 16.93 -8.93
CA ALA A 111 10.59 17.50 -9.49
C ALA A 111 10.67 19.04 -9.56
N ILE A 112 11.24 19.71 -8.56
CA ILE A 112 11.43 21.17 -8.54
C ILE A 112 12.38 21.62 -9.65
N CYS A 113 13.47 20.88 -9.88
CA CYS A 113 14.46 21.19 -10.90
C CYS A 113 14.11 20.69 -12.30
N SER A 114 13.00 19.95 -12.44
CA SER A 114 12.59 19.33 -13.70
C SER A 114 11.99 20.37 -14.67
N PRO A 115 12.40 20.37 -15.95
CA PRO A 115 11.77 21.19 -16.97
C PRO A 115 10.36 20.69 -17.40
N TYR A 116 9.97 19.47 -16.97
CA TYR A 116 8.72 18.81 -17.41
C TYR A 116 7.48 19.22 -16.62
N GLY A 117 7.56 20.21 -15.74
CA GLY A 117 6.40 20.84 -15.07
C GLY A 117 5.45 19.82 -14.41
N SER A 118 4.21 19.79 -14.86
CA SER A 118 3.16 18.95 -14.26
C SER A 118 3.43 17.45 -14.32
N ILE A 119 4.17 16.96 -15.31
CA ILE A 119 4.53 15.54 -15.44
C ILE A 119 5.47 15.12 -14.32
N ALA A 120 6.44 15.97 -13.95
CA ALA A 120 7.35 15.68 -12.82
C ALA A 120 6.60 15.57 -11.48
N TRP A 121 5.52 16.34 -11.30
CA TRP A 121 4.72 16.33 -10.08
C TRP A 121 3.67 15.23 -10.05
N ASN A 122 2.93 15.03 -11.14
CA ASN A 122 1.79 14.12 -11.17
C ASN A 122 2.09 12.77 -11.83
N GLY A 123 3.16 12.67 -12.60
CA GLY A 123 3.48 11.53 -13.43
C GLY A 123 2.73 11.58 -14.77
N GLU A 124 3.12 10.69 -15.69
CA GLU A 124 2.41 10.44 -16.93
C GLU A 124 1.06 9.78 -16.61
N ARG A 125 0.05 10.07 -17.43
CA ARG A 125 -1.29 9.48 -17.30
C ARG A 125 -1.19 7.95 -17.39
N GLU A 126 -1.99 7.25 -16.60
CA GLU A 126 -2.00 5.79 -16.41
C GLU A 126 -0.86 5.25 -15.54
N TRP A 127 0.30 5.92 -15.48
CA TRP A 127 1.42 5.53 -14.60
C TRP A 127 1.43 6.30 -13.28
N TYR A 128 1.12 7.58 -13.30
CA TYR A 128 1.00 8.47 -12.13
C TYR A 128 2.18 8.44 -11.13
N MET A 129 3.37 8.09 -11.59
CA MET A 129 4.57 7.96 -10.75
C MET A 129 5.34 9.27 -10.61
N GLY A 130 4.62 10.37 -10.35
CA GLY A 130 5.22 11.68 -10.05
C GLY A 130 5.57 11.88 -8.57
N ALA A 131 6.19 13.02 -8.27
CA ALA A 131 6.65 13.36 -6.91
C ALA A 131 5.52 13.32 -5.87
N VAL A 132 4.29 13.71 -6.24
CA VAL A 132 3.11 13.63 -5.35
C VAL A 132 2.86 12.19 -4.91
N THR A 133 2.85 11.25 -5.85
CA THR A 133 2.63 9.83 -5.55
C THR A 133 3.73 9.27 -4.67
N ILE A 134 4.99 9.61 -4.95
CA ILE A 134 6.14 9.21 -4.14
C ILE A 134 5.99 9.75 -2.70
N CYS A 135 5.63 11.02 -2.53
CA CYS A 135 5.38 11.59 -1.20
C CYS A 135 4.25 10.88 -0.45
N LEU A 136 3.15 10.54 -1.14
CA LEU A 136 2.05 9.78 -0.54
C LEU A 136 2.47 8.35 -0.14
N MET A 137 3.31 7.69 -0.93
CA MET A 137 3.87 6.39 -0.57
C MET A 137 4.76 6.48 0.67
N ILE A 138 5.61 7.50 0.75
CA ILE A 138 6.47 7.76 1.91
C ILE A 138 5.65 8.06 3.15
N GLY A 139 4.63 8.91 3.05
CA GLY A 139 3.72 9.21 4.14
C GLY A 139 2.98 7.97 4.64
N GLY A 140 2.50 7.12 3.73
CA GLY A 140 1.91 5.82 4.03
C GLY A 140 2.90 4.88 4.72
N PHE A 141 4.14 4.81 4.24
CA PHE A 141 5.21 4.04 4.88
C PHE A 141 5.47 4.52 6.32
N LEU A 142 5.63 5.83 6.54
CA LEU A 142 5.89 6.38 7.88
C LEU A 142 4.74 6.10 8.86
N LEU A 143 3.50 6.22 8.40
CA LEU A 143 2.31 5.90 9.18
C LEU A 143 2.28 4.42 9.55
N THR A 144 2.51 3.54 8.58
CA THR A 144 2.50 2.09 8.74
C THR A 144 3.67 1.60 9.57
N ALA A 145 4.88 2.12 9.36
CA ALA A 145 6.06 1.75 10.12
C ALA A 145 5.89 2.01 11.63
N LYS A 146 5.13 3.06 11.98
CA LYS A 146 4.90 3.39 13.38
C LYS A 146 3.70 2.66 13.99
N TYR A 147 2.60 2.52 13.27
CA TYR A 147 1.32 2.03 13.82
C TYR A 147 0.83 0.72 13.21
N GLY A 148 1.40 0.27 12.10
CA GLY A 148 0.93 -0.90 11.33
C GLY A 148 0.95 -2.22 12.09
N GLY A 149 1.92 -2.41 12.99
CA GLY A 149 2.04 -3.64 13.79
C GLY A 149 0.82 -3.97 14.67
N SER A 150 -0.03 -2.98 14.96
CA SER A 150 -1.28 -3.17 15.71
C SER A 150 -2.51 -3.43 14.83
N CYS A 151 -2.39 -3.29 13.51
CA CYS A 151 -3.49 -3.33 12.54
C CYS A 151 -3.83 -4.75 12.07
N LYS A 152 -4.05 -5.69 13.00
CA LYS A 152 -4.28 -7.12 12.68
C LYS A 152 -5.47 -7.35 11.75
N THR A 153 -6.56 -6.61 11.95
CA THR A 153 -7.77 -6.71 11.10
C THR A 153 -7.47 -6.34 9.65
N ALA A 154 -6.73 -5.24 9.42
CA ALA A 154 -6.35 -4.83 8.08
C ALA A 154 -5.46 -5.87 7.38
N ILE A 155 -4.56 -6.49 8.13
CA ILE A 155 -3.67 -7.55 7.65
C ILE A 155 -4.48 -8.75 7.15
N TRP A 156 -5.43 -9.25 7.94
CA TRP A 156 -6.26 -10.41 7.55
C TRP A 156 -7.29 -10.10 6.47
N LEU A 157 -7.80 -8.88 6.41
CA LEU A 157 -8.64 -8.43 5.30
C LEU A 157 -7.82 -8.31 4.00
N GLY A 158 -6.57 -7.87 4.07
CA GLY A 158 -5.65 -7.88 2.95
C GLY A 158 -5.37 -9.29 2.43
N GLU A 159 -5.17 -10.25 3.33
CA GLU A 159 -5.02 -11.67 2.99
C GLU A 159 -6.28 -12.21 2.30
N ALA A 160 -7.46 -11.90 2.81
CA ALA A 160 -8.72 -12.31 2.19
C ALA A 160 -8.89 -11.69 0.79
N ALA A 161 -8.47 -10.43 0.59
CA ALA A 161 -8.47 -9.79 -0.72
C ALA A 161 -7.47 -10.46 -1.68
N PHE A 162 -6.31 -10.86 -1.18
CA PHE A 162 -5.32 -11.62 -1.97
C PHE A 162 -5.89 -12.95 -2.45
N VAL A 163 -6.58 -13.70 -1.57
CA VAL A 163 -7.32 -14.93 -1.96
C VAL A 163 -8.33 -14.61 -3.06
N ALA A 164 -9.13 -13.55 -2.90
CA ALA A 164 -10.17 -13.20 -3.87
C ALA A 164 -9.57 -12.83 -5.24
N VAL A 165 -8.50 -12.02 -5.29
CA VAL A 165 -7.78 -11.68 -6.53
C VAL A 165 -7.26 -12.96 -7.21
N THR A 166 -6.68 -13.87 -6.42
CA THR A 166 -6.14 -15.14 -6.91
C THR A 166 -7.25 -16.02 -7.50
N LEU A 167 -8.40 -16.15 -6.81
CA LEU A 167 -9.53 -16.93 -7.31
C LEU A 167 -10.11 -16.34 -8.60
N ILE A 168 -10.22 -15.01 -8.70
CA ILE A 168 -10.67 -14.34 -9.93
C ILE A 168 -9.71 -14.66 -11.08
N GLY A 169 -8.39 -14.61 -10.85
CA GLY A 169 -7.40 -14.95 -11.86
C GLY A 169 -7.50 -16.41 -12.33
N LEU A 170 -7.69 -17.35 -11.42
CA LEU A 170 -7.88 -18.76 -11.76
C LEU A 170 -9.18 -19.00 -12.55
N LEU A 171 -10.28 -18.31 -12.19
CA LEU A 171 -11.53 -18.38 -12.94
C LEU A 171 -11.36 -17.81 -14.35
N GLN A 172 -10.66 -16.69 -14.50
CA GLN A 172 -10.34 -16.12 -15.81
C GLN A 172 -9.51 -17.10 -16.67
N LYS A 173 -8.54 -17.81 -16.07
CA LYS A 173 -7.78 -18.85 -16.79
C LYS A 173 -8.66 -20.00 -17.29
N LEU A 174 -9.75 -20.31 -16.59
CA LEU A 174 -10.74 -21.30 -17.00
C LEU A 174 -11.76 -20.74 -18.02
N GLY A 175 -11.59 -19.51 -18.49
CA GLY A 175 -12.51 -18.86 -19.43
C GLY A 175 -13.74 -18.22 -18.79
N TYR A 176 -13.81 -18.13 -17.46
CA TYR A 176 -14.90 -17.48 -16.75
C TYR A 176 -14.53 -16.04 -16.36
N ASP A 177 -15.38 -15.09 -16.70
CA ASP A 177 -15.26 -13.68 -16.25
C ASP A 177 -16.39 -13.37 -15.25
N PRO A 178 -16.25 -13.75 -13.97
CA PRO A 178 -17.32 -13.64 -12.98
C PRO A 178 -17.73 -12.20 -12.67
N LEU A 179 -16.86 -11.25 -12.93
CA LEU A 179 -17.07 -9.82 -12.66
C LEU A 179 -17.46 -9.04 -13.92
N GLY A 180 -17.46 -9.68 -15.10
CA GLY A 180 -17.76 -9.02 -16.37
C GLY A 180 -16.76 -7.94 -16.73
N LEU A 181 -15.50 -8.08 -16.34
CA LEU A 181 -14.44 -7.10 -16.58
C LEU A 181 -14.06 -6.99 -18.06
N LEU A 182 -14.23 -8.08 -18.80
CA LEU A 182 -13.92 -8.18 -20.23
C LEU A 182 -15.08 -7.68 -21.13
N LYS A 183 -16.21 -7.30 -20.54
CA LYS A 183 -17.34 -6.75 -21.31
C LYS A 183 -16.94 -5.47 -22.05
N GLY A 184 -17.18 -5.44 -23.36
CA GLY A 184 -16.84 -4.31 -24.21
C GLY A 184 -15.40 -4.30 -24.75
N TYR A 185 -14.58 -5.27 -24.35
CA TYR A 185 -13.30 -5.56 -24.99
C TYR A 185 -13.52 -6.53 -26.16
N VAL A 186 -12.76 -6.34 -27.24
CA VAL A 186 -12.60 -7.39 -28.26
C VAL A 186 -11.71 -8.44 -27.61
N VAL A 187 -12.34 -9.45 -27.03
CA VAL A 187 -11.64 -10.50 -26.28
C VAL A 187 -11.00 -11.43 -27.31
N GLY A 188 -9.67 -11.40 -27.37
CA GLY A 188 -8.89 -12.42 -28.03
C GLY A 188 -8.41 -13.48 -27.04
N ASP A 189 -7.79 -14.53 -27.54
CA ASP A 189 -7.19 -15.58 -26.70
C ASP A 189 -6.12 -15.05 -25.72
N TRP A 190 -5.59 -13.86 -26.03
CA TRP A 190 -4.56 -13.20 -25.23
C TRP A 190 -5.04 -12.79 -23.84
N GLU A 191 -6.24 -12.20 -23.72
CA GLU A 191 -6.78 -11.71 -22.45
C GLU A 191 -7.04 -12.85 -21.45
N PHE A 192 -7.53 -13.99 -21.93
CA PHE A 192 -7.73 -15.17 -21.10
C PHE A 192 -6.43 -15.87 -20.74
N THR A 193 -5.42 -15.82 -21.61
CA THR A 193 -4.12 -16.42 -21.30
C THR A 193 -3.34 -15.63 -20.25
N HIS A 194 -3.51 -14.32 -20.18
CA HIS A 194 -2.70 -13.43 -19.33
C HIS A 194 -3.31 -13.07 -17.97
N MET A 195 -4.54 -13.49 -17.68
CA MET A 195 -5.21 -13.30 -16.39
C MET A 195 -5.06 -11.88 -15.83
N LEU A 196 -5.93 -10.98 -16.27
CA LEU A 196 -5.86 -9.56 -15.89
C LEU A 196 -6.38 -9.29 -14.48
N THR A 197 -7.22 -10.17 -13.94
CA THR A 197 -7.88 -10.05 -12.62
C THR A 197 -8.56 -8.69 -12.43
N THR A 198 -8.76 -8.26 -11.21
CA THR A 198 -9.15 -6.87 -10.88
C THR A 198 -7.98 -5.88 -10.98
N LEU A 199 -6.75 -6.34 -11.25
CA LEU A 199 -5.58 -5.46 -11.37
C LEU A 199 -5.40 -4.89 -12.78
N GLY A 200 -5.97 -5.55 -13.80
CA GLY A 200 -6.07 -5.02 -15.16
C GLY A 200 -4.84 -5.21 -16.04
N ASN A 201 -3.75 -5.78 -15.51
CA ASN A 201 -2.53 -6.03 -16.26
C ASN A 201 -1.74 -7.18 -15.62
N SER A 202 -1.21 -8.11 -16.43
CA SER A 202 -0.43 -9.26 -15.95
C SER A 202 0.86 -8.87 -15.22
N ASN A 203 1.55 -7.81 -15.67
CA ASN A 203 2.76 -7.32 -15.00
C ASN A 203 2.43 -6.68 -13.64
N TRP A 204 1.30 -5.98 -13.52
CA TRP A 204 0.83 -5.44 -12.23
C TRP A 204 0.41 -6.56 -11.29
N LEU A 205 -0.18 -7.63 -11.83
CA LEU A 205 -0.47 -8.84 -11.09
C LEU A 205 0.82 -9.46 -10.52
N SER A 206 1.86 -9.62 -11.33
CA SER A 206 3.16 -10.12 -10.89
C SER A 206 3.78 -9.24 -9.80
N GLY A 207 3.75 -7.92 -9.96
CA GLY A 207 4.20 -6.97 -8.93
C GLY A 207 3.41 -7.08 -7.63
N TYR A 208 2.09 -7.25 -7.70
CA TYR A 208 1.25 -7.47 -6.52
C TYR A 208 1.60 -8.78 -5.80
N TYR A 209 1.82 -9.85 -6.56
CA TYR A 209 2.20 -11.16 -6.01
C TYR A 209 3.59 -11.16 -5.40
N SER A 210 4.54 -10.41 -5.97
CA SER A 210 5.90 -10.30 -5.41
C SER A 210 5.92 -9.73 -3.99
N VAL A 211 4.89 -8.96 -3.63
CA VAL A 211 4.71 -8.41 -2.28
C VAL A 211 3.81 -9.29 -1.42
N MET A 212 2.65 -9.69 -1.95
CA MET A 212 1.63 -10.39 -1.16
C MET A 212 1.96 -11.85 -0.89
N PHE A 213 2.67 -12.53 -1.80
CA PHE A 213 3.03 -13.93 -1.61
C PHE A 213 4.00 -14.14 -0.42
N PRO A 214 5.15 -13.45 -0.32
CA PRO A 214 6.01 -13.55 0.87
C PRO A 214 5.31 -13.08 2.15
N PHE A 215 4.41 -12.10 2.05
CA PHE A 215 3.61 -11.64 3.16
C PHE A 215 2.65 -12.74 3.67
N SER A 216 1.91 -13.39 2.77
CA SER A 216 1.03 -14.52 3.07
C SER A 216 1.80 -15.73 3.64
N MET A 217 2.99 -16.03 3.11
CA MET A 217 3.89 -17.05 3.66
C MET A 217 4.26 -16.77 5.13
N THR A 218 4.53 -15.50 5.44
CA THR A 218 4.81 -15.08 6.83
C THR A 218 3.59 -15.24 7.73
N LEU A 219 2.39 -14.92 7.24
CA LEU A 219 1.14 -15.12 7.98
C LEU A 219 0.85 -16.60 8.21
N PHE A 220 1.07 -17.44 7.20
CA PHE A 220 0.95 -18.88 7.32
C PHE A 220 1.86 -19.43 8.42
N HIS A 221 3.13 -19.10 8.37
CA HIS A 221 4.11 -19.55 9.37
C HIS A 221 3.69 -19.16 10.80
N ARG A 222 3.34 -17.88 11.01
CA ARG A 222 2.85 -17.38 12.30
C ARG A 222 1.55 -18.04 12.76
N ALA A 223 0.66 -18.38 11.83
CA ALA A 223 -0.59 -19.06 12.17
C ALA A 223 -0.35 -20.51 12.61
N VAL A 224 0.59 -21.21 11.96
CA VAL A 224 1.04 -22.56 12.33
C VAL A 224 1.66 -22.55 13.72
N GLU A 225 2.62 -21.64 13.98
CA GLU A 225 3.27 -21.50 15.29
C GLU A 225 2.27 -21.20 16.42
N ALA A 226 1.23 -20.40 16.10
CA ALA A 226 0.17 -20.07 17.06
C ALA A 226 -0.91 -21.16 17.20
N GLY A 227 -0.83 -22.27 16.46
CA GLY A 227 -1.81 -23.37 16.49
C GLY A 227 -3.21 -22.97 15.99
N LYS A 228 -3.34 -21.90 15.18
CA LYS A 228 -4.63 -21.36 14.72
C LYS A 228 -5.08 -22.02 13.42
N LYS A 229 -5.91 -23.07 13.49
CA LYS A 229 -6.35 -23.86 12.34
C LYS A 229 -6.96 -23.02 11.19
N GLY A 230 -7.90 -22.11 11.49
CA GLY A 230 -8.57 -21.29 10.47
C GLY A 230 -7.60 -20.38 9.68
N PRO A 231 -6.83 -19.50 10.34
CA PRO A 231 -5.78 -18.71 9.71
C PRO A 231 -4.74 -19.53 8.95
N THR A 232 -4.32 -20.68 9.49
CA THR A 232 -3.39 -21.60 8.82
C THR A 232 -3.98 -22.13 7.51
N LEU A 233 -5.24 -22.58 7.54
CA LEU A 233 -5.91 -23.09 6.34
C LEU A 233 -6.06 -22.00 5.29
N LEU A 234 -6.52 -20.79 5.69
CA LEU A 234 -6.69 -19.65 4.78
C LEU A 234 -5.39 -19.28 4.08
N ALA A 235 -4.35 -18.97 4.85
CA ALA A 235 -3.06 -18.55 4.29
C ALA A 235 -2.37 -19.70 3.51
N GLY A 236 -2.47 -20.94 3.99
CA GLY A 236 -1.92 -22.11 3.28
C GLY A 236 -2.58 -22.34 1.93
N THR A 237 -3.92 -22.32 1.88
CA THR A 237 -4.67 -22.43 0.63
C THR A 237 -4.33 -21.26 -0.32
N CYS A 238 -4.25 -20.04 0.21
CA CYS A 238 -3.88 -18.88 -0.58
C CYS A 238 -2.51 -19.05 -1.23
N ASN A 239 -1.51 -19.47 -0.46
CA ASN A 239 -0.15 -19.69 -0.98
C ASN A 239 -0.10 -20.75 -2.08
N MET A 240 -0.83 -21.85 -1.92
CA MET A 240 -0.92 -22.89 -2.96
C MET A 240 -1.55 -22.35 -4.25
N LEU A 241 -2.69 -21.66 -4.13
CA LEU A 241 -3.39 -21.08 -5.28
C LEU A 241 -2.57 -19.95 -5.93
N ALA A 242 -1.89 -19.13 -5.14
CA ALA A 242 -1.04 -18.07 -5.63
C ALA A 242 0.16 -18.61 -6.42
N MET A 243 0.81 -19.64 -5.91
CA MET A 243 1.89 -20.33 -6.63
C MET A 243 1.40 -20.91 -7.94
N MET A 244 0.24 -21.56 -7.94
CA MET A 244 -0.38 -22.09 -9.16
C MET A 244 -0.67 -20.96 -10.16
N LEU A 245 -1.20 -19.83 -9.73
CA LEU A 245 -1.50 -18.69 -10.59
C LEU A 245 -0.23 -18.10 -11.20
N LEU A 246 0.83 -17.93 -10.41
CA LEU A 246 2.13 -17.43 -10.90
C LEU A 246 2.67 -18.31 -12.04
N LEU A 247 2.57 -19.62 -11.92
CA LEU A 247 2.99 -20.55 -12.96
C LEU A 247 2.10 -20.50 -14.22
N LEU A 248 0.82 -20.17 -14.05
CA LEU A 248 -0.16 -20.19 -15.14
C LEU A 248 -0.33 -18.84 -15.86
N GLN A 249 0.16 -17.74 -15.29
CA GLN A 249 -0.13 -16.38 -15.80
C GLN A 249 0.54 -16.06 -17.14
N GLY A 250 1.60 -16.78 -17.54
CA GLY A 250 2.27 -16.60 -18.82
C GLY A 250 3.00 -15.27 -19.00
N SER A 251 3.32 -14.56 -17.88
CA SER A 251 4.10 -13.32 -17.92
C SER A 251 5.54 -13.58 -17.49
N ASP A 252 6.49 -13.15 -18.30
CA ASP A 252 7.94 -13.26 -18.01
C ASP A 252 8.34 -12.50 -16.73
N SER A 253 7.51 -11.53 -16.31
CA SER A 253 7.74 -10.73 -15.09
C SER A 253 7.40 -11.48 -13.79
N GLY A 254 6.77 -12.65 -13.88
CA GLY A 254 6.29 -13.42 -12.72
C GLY A 254 7.09 -14.69 -12.44
N VAL A 255 8.07 -14.99 -13.26
CA VAL A 255 8.91 -16.23 -13.20
C VAL A 255 10.26 -15.98 -12.54
#